data_cd980325ea53e4b69fbd3d178dd28c11
#
_entry.id   cd980325ea53e4b69fbd3d178dd28c11
#
_cell.length_a   1.000
_cell.length_b   1.000
_cell.length_c   1.000
_cell.angle_alpha   90.00
_cell.angle_beta   90.00
_cell.angle_gamma   90.00
#
_symmetry.space_group_name_H-M   'P 1'
#
loop_
_entity.id
_entity.type
_entity.pdbx_description
1 polymer ?
#
loop_
_entity_poly.entity_id
_entity_poly.type
_entity_poly.pdbx_seq_one_letter_code
_entity_poly.pdbx_strand_id
1 'polypeptide(L)'
;TTVARLIADILYNLGYIKQNKLIEVSSKDLVAEYVGQTAVKTMDVVNKAMGGILFIDEAYALSTKNNDNSYNADAIATLIKAMEDYRDNLVVIFAGYTKEMQDFIDSNSGIASRIGYTLEFEDYTNDELKQIFKNMVVKSGFTLEEDALEEVDRLINENRNTKNFGNAR
;
A
#
# COMPACT_ATOMS: atom_id res chain seq x y z
N THR A 1 -4.74 1.32 -1.84
CA THR A 1 -4.81 2.80 -1.97
C THR A 1 -6.04 3.42 -1.28
N THR A 2 -7.29 2.90 -1.49
CA THR A 2 -8.52 3.48 -0.90
C THR A 2 -8.44 3.59 0.63
N VAL A 3 -8.02 2.52 1.30
CA VAL A 3 -7.84 2.51 2.76
C VAL A 3 -6.78 3.52 3.20
N ALA A 4 -5.67 3.63 2.47
CA ALA A 4 -4.62 4.60 2.80
C ALA A 4 -5.13 6.06 2.73
N ARG A 5 -6.02 6.37 1.79
CA ARG A 5 -6.68 7.69 1.72
C ARG A 5 -7.60 7.95 2.90
N LEU A 6 -8.39 6.94 3.32
CA LEU A 6 -9.22 7.03 4.52
C LEU A 6 -8.36 7.24 5.79
N ILE A 7 -7.24 6.54 5.88
CA ILE A 7 -6.27 6.73 6.97
C ILE A 7 -5.73 8.17 6.96
N ALA A 8 -5.40 8.72 5.77
CA ALA A 8 -4.94 10.11 5.66
C ALA A 8 -6.00 11.10 6.17
N ASP A 9 -7.26 10.92 5.76
CA ASP A 9 -8.37 11.76 6.24
C ASP A 9 -8.52 11.68 7.77
N ILE A 10 -8.46 10.47 8.34
CA ILE A 10 -8.57 10.25 9.79
C ILE A 10 -7.41 10.91 10.53
N LEU A 11 -6.17 10.66 10.12
CA LEU A 11 -4.98 11.20 10.78
C LEU A 11 -4.92 12.73 10.68
N TYR A 12 -5.37 13.31 9.56
CA TYR A 12 -5.46 14.75 9.39
C TYR A 12 -6.51 15.35 10.34
N ASN A 13 -7.72 14.77 10.41
CA ASN A 13 -8.78 15.25 11.29
C ASN A 13 -8.43 15.11 12.79
N LEU A 14 -7.62 14.12 13.15
CA LEU A 14 -7.10 13.94 14.51
C LEU A 14 -5.86 14.81 14.80
N GLY A 15 -5.33 15.53 13.83
CA GLY A 15 -4.16 16.41 13.99
C GLY A 15 -2.81 15.69 14.03
N TYR A 16 -2.75 14.40 13.68
CA TYR A 16 -1.50 13.65 13.60
C TYR A 16 -0.63 14.03 12.40
N ILE A 17 -1.25 14.43 11.29
CA ILE A 17 -0.56 14.98 10.13
C ILE A 17 -1.04 16.40 9.84
N LYS A 18 -0.12 17.25 9.33
CA LYS A 18 -0.37 18.69 9.11
C LYS A 18 -1.12 18.97 7.81
N GLN A 19 -1.05 18.05 6.86
CA GLN A 19 -1.66 18.17 5.55
C GLN A 19 -2.40 16.88 5.20
N ASN A 20 -3.64 17.00 4.71
CA ASN A 20 -4.36 15.85 4.16
C ASN A 20 -3.80 15.49 2.79
N LYS A 21 -2.61 14.90 2.80
CA LYS A 21 -1.84 14.58 1.61
C LYS A 21 -1.32 13.15 1.67
N LEU A 22 -1.57 12.41 0.60
CA LEU A 22 -1.05 11.06 0.37
C LEU A 22 -0.19 11.08 -0.90
N ILE A 23 1.08 10.77 -0.78
CA ILE A 23 1.98 10.54 -1.93
C ILE A 23 2.09 9.03 -2.12
N GLU A 24 1.54 8.54 -3.22
CA GLU A 24 1.53 7.14 -3.61
C GLU A 24 2.68 6.86 -4.57
N VAL A 25 3.51 5.88 -4.25
CA VAL A 25 4.68 5.48 -5.03
C VAL A 25 4.85 3.97 -5.04
N SER A 26 5.63 3.49 -6.00
CA SER A 26 6.14 2.11 -6.09
C SER A 26 7.66 2.09 -5.90
N SER A 27 8.26 0.90 -5.86
CA SER A 27 9.73 0.76 -5.79
C SER A 27 10.46 1.50 -6.91
N LYS A 28 9.88 1.57 -8.12
CA LYS A 28 10.47 2.25 -9.29
C LYS A 28 10.57 3.78 -9.11
N ASP A 29 9.69 4.34 -8.30
CA ASP A 29 9.69 5.78 -8.02
C ASP A 29 10.78 6.17 -7.01
N LEU A 30 11.24 5.21 -6.21
CA LEU A 30 12.27 5.37 -5.19
C LEU A 30 13.67 5.09 -5.71
N VAL A 31 13.82 4.05 -6.53
CA VAL A 31 15.10 3.56 -7.03
C VAL A 31 15.48 4.28 -8.33
N ALA A 32 16.73 4.70 -8.45
CA ALA A 32 17.28 5.30 -9.68
C ALA A 32 17.98 4.25 -10.54
N GLU A 33 18.19 4.59 -11.81
CA GLU A 33 18.89 3.71 -12.78
C GLU A 33 20.41 3.82 -12.70
N TYR A 34 20.94 4.88 -12.07
CA TYR A 34 22.37 5.17 -12.01
C TYR A 34 22.90 5.17 -10.58
N VAL A 35 24.16 4.76 -10.43
CA VAL A 35 24.88 4.72 -9.15
C VAL A 35 24.84 6.08 -8.44
N GLY A 36 24.56 6.09 -7.14
CA GLY A 36 24.59 7.28 -6.31
C GLY A 36 23.36 8.21 -6.42
N GLN A 37 22.39 7.91 -7.30
CA GLN A 37 21.22 8.75 -7.49
C GLN A 37 19.99 8.29 -6.68
N THR A 38 19.98 7.03 -6.21
CA THR A 38 18.84 6.46 -5.51
C THR A 38 18.53 7.20 -4.21
N ALA A 39 19.53 7.50 -3.40
CA ALA A 39 19.31 8.22 -2.15
C ALA A 39 18.69 9.60 -2.37
N VAL A 40 19.14 10.32 -3.41
CA VAL A 40 18.59 11.65 -3.77
C VAL A 40 17.15 11.50 -4.25
N LYS A 41 16.88 10.57 -5.17
CA LYS A 41 15.53 10.31 -5.68
C LYS A 41 14.55 9.90 -4.58
N THR A 42 14.98 9.00 -3.70
CA THR A 42 14.18 8.58 -2.53
C THR A 42 13.89 9.78 -1.62
N MET A 43 14.89 10.61 -1.35
CA MET A 43 14.71 11.79 -0.50
C MET A 43 13.79 12.84 -1.12
N ASP A 44 13.80 13.00 -2.44
CA ASP A 44 12.88 13.89 -3.16
C ASP A 44 11.41 13.42 -2.99
N VAL A 45 11.18 12.11 -3.03
CA VAL A 45 9.85 11.52 -2.76
C VAL A 45 9.43 11.73 -1.31
N VAL A 46 10.33 11.50 -0.36
CA VAL A 46 10.10 11.78 1.08
C VAL A 46 9.73 13.25 1.28
N ASN A 47 10.48 14.19 0.70
CA ASN A 47 10.23 15.62 0.81
C ASN A 47 8.85 16.01 0.27
N LYS A 48 8.39 15.38 -0.83
CA LYS A 48 7.03 15.60 -1.36
C LYS A 48 5.95 15.14 -0.39
N ALA A 49 6.22 14.11 0.43
CA ALA A 49 5.28 13.55 1.39
C ALA A 49 5.28 14.26 2.75
N MET A 50 6.24 15.14 3.02
CA MET A 50 6.38 15.83 4.29
C MET A 50 5.09 16.54 4.72
N GLY A 51 4.73 16.38 5.98
CA GLY A 51 3.49 16.87 6.58
C GLY A 51 2.27 15.98 6.33
N GLY A 52 2.42 14.91 5.56
CA GLY A 52 1.35 13.96 5.21
C GLY A 52 1.82 12.51 5.28
N ILE A 53 1.39 11.71 4.30
CA ILE A 53 1.64 10.27 4.22
C ILE A 53 2.43 9.94 2.95
N LEU A 54 3.49 9.14 3.11
CA LEU A 54 4.14 8.40 2.03
C LEU A 54 3.60 6.97 2.00
N PHE A 55 2.88 6.62 0.94
CA PHE A 55 2.36 5.28 0.72
C PHE A 55 3.19 4.57 -0.33
N ILE A 56 3.83 3.47 0.05
CA ILE A 56 4.69 2.67 -0.82
C ILE A 56 3.97 1.37 -1.13
N ASP A 57 3.47 1.26 -2.36
CA ASP A 57 2.78 0.05 -2.82
C ASP A 57 3.78 -1.01 -3.28
N GLU A 58 3.44 -2.27 -3.05
CA GLU A 58 4.31 -3.42 -3.32
C GLU A 58 5.73 -3.25 -2.74
N ALA A 59 5.82 -2.75 -1.50
CA ALA A 59 7.09 -2.38 -0.87
C ALA A 59 8.11 -3.53 -0.79
N TYR A 60 7.66 -4.80 -0.81
CA TYR A 60 8.51 -5.99 -0.90
C TYR A 60 9.40 -5.99 -2.16
N ALA A 61 9.05 -5.23 -3.22
CA ALA A 61 9.91 -5.08 -4.39
C ALA A 61 11.24 -4.35 -4.10
N LEU A 62 11.34 -3.68 -2.95
CA LEU A 62 12.59 -3.12 -2.43
C LEU A 62 13.48 -4.18 -1.72
N SER A 63 13.01 -5.43 -1.57
CA SER A 63 13.79 -6.48 -0.90
C SER A 63 15.11 -6.73 -1.63
N THR A 64 16.19 -6.91 -0.86
CA THR A 64 17.54 -7.18 -1.36
C THR A 64 17.86 -8.68 -1.44
N LYS A 65 16.95 -9.54 -0.95
CA LYS A 65 17.20 -11.00 -0.84
C LYS A 65 17.50 -11.72 -2.16
N ASN A 66 17.03 -11.19 -3.31
CA ASN A 66 17.10 -11.88 -4.59
C ASN A 66 17.92 -11.16 -5.67
N ASN A 67 18.49 -10.00 -5.36
CA ASN A 67 19.32 -9.26 -6.30
C ASN A 67 20.42 -8.53 -5.51
N ASP A 68 21.66 -8.62 -5.96
CA ASP A 68 22.78 -7.75 -5.55
C ASP A 68 22.55 -6.27 -5.93
N ASN A 69 21.32 -5.80 -5.79
CA ASN A 69 20.93 -4.45 -6.15
C ASN A 69 21.24 -3.51 -4.98
N SER A 70 22.47 -2.97 -4.97
CA SER A 70 22.91 -1.92 -4.06
C SER A 70 21.93 -0.73 -4.05
N TYR A 71 21.21 -0.48 -5.13
CA TYR A 71 20.22 0.59 -5.26
C TYR A 71 19.01 0.42 -4.33
N ASN A 72 18.49 -0.81 -4.19
CA ASN A 72 17.39 -1.08 -3.25
C ASN A 72 17.85 -0.86 -1.80
N ALA A 73 19.09 -1.26 -1.48
CA ALA A 73 19.69 -1.04 -0.16
C ALA A 73 19.81 0.47 0.16
N ASP A 74 20.22 1.29 -0.82
CA ASP A 74 20.30 2.75 -0.67
C ASP A 74 18.93 3.38 -0.44
N ALA A 75 17.88 2.92 -1.15
CA ALA A 75 16.52 3.37 -0.94
C ALA A 75 16.02 3.04 0.47
N ILE A 76 16.21 1.78 0.91
CA ILE A 76 15.83 1.33 2.26
C ILE A 76 16.57 2.13 3.33
N ALA A 77 17.90 2.29 3.21
CA ALA A 77 18.68 3.06 4.18
C ALA A 77 18.19 4.51 4.28
N THR A 78 17.86 5.12 3.15
CA THR A 78 17.32 6.49 3.09
C THR A 78 15.94 6.57 3.74
N LEU A 79 15.05 5.60 3.48
CA LEU A 79 13.73 5.53 4.11
C LEU A 79 13.84 5.34 5.63
N ILE A 80 14.69 4.41 6.10
CA ILE A 80 14.92 4.19 7.53
C ILE A 80 15.36 5.47 8.22
N LYS A 81 16.30 6.19 7.62
CA LYS A 81 16.76 7.48 8.14
C LYS A 81 15.66 8.52 8.15
N ALA A 82 14.89 8.63 7.06
CA ALA A 82 13.79 9.58 6.98
C ALA A 82 12.68 9.28 7.99
N MET A 83 12.35 8.01 8.23
CA MET A 83 11.37 7.59 9.27
C MET A 83 11.82 8.00 10.67
N GLU A 84 13.10 8.03 10.95
CA GLU A 84 13.64 8.49 12.24
C GLU A 84 13.66 10.02 12.33
N ASP A 85 14.28 10.67 11.34
CA ASP A 85 14.52 12.11 11.36
C ASP A 85 13.21 12.92 11.27
N TYR A 86 12.19 12.40 10.59
CA TYR A 86 10.92 13.10 10.33
C TYR A 86 9.70 12.44 10.98
N ARG A 87 9.88 11.61 11.99
CA ARG A 87 8.80 10.85 12.67
C ARG A 87 7.61 11.72 13.13
N ASP A 88 7.86 12.99 13.46
CA ASP A 88 6.82 13.94 13.91
C ASP A 88 6.13 14.68 12.74
N ASN A 89 6.56 14.43 11.50
CA ASN A 89 6.08 15.16 10.33
C ASN A 89 5.86 14.30 9.07
N LEU A 90 6.05 12.99 9.18
CA LEU A 90 5.88 12.04 8.09
C LEU A 90 5.33 10.72 8.62
N VAL A 91 4.25 10.24 8.02
CA VAL A 91 3.76 8.89 8.20
C VAL A 91 4.15 8.07 6.98
N VAL A 92 4.74 6.89 7.19
CA VAL A 92 5.08 5.97 6.10
C VAL A 92 4.21 4.73 6.20
N ILE A 93 3.55 4.38 5.10
CA ILE A 93 2.73 3.17 4.97
C ILE A 93 3.36 2.28 3.91
N PHE A 94 3.78 1.08 4.32
CA PHE A 94 4.21 0.02 3.41
C PHE A 94 3.02 -0.89 3.13
N ALA A 95 2.74 -1.16 1.87
CA ALA A 95 1.66 -2.05 1.45
C ALA A 95 2.18 -3.15 0.52
N GLY A 96 1.50 -4.30 0.54
CA GLY A 96 1.81 -5.43 -0.31
C GLY A 96 1.10 -6.70 0.16
N TYR A 97 1.39 -7.81 -0.48
CA TYR A 97 0.86 -9.11 -0.09
C TYR A 97 1.44 -9.58 1.24
N THR A 98 0.62 -10.17 2.10
CA THR A 98 0.96 -10.51 3.49
C THR A 98 2.27 -11.29 3.59
N LYS A 99 2.44 -12.35 2.81
CA LYS A 99 3.62 -13.20 2.87
C LYS A 99 4.89 -12.46 2.42
N GLU A 100 4.83 -11.77 1.29
CA GLU A 100 5.94 -11.01 0.72
C GLU A 100 6.34 -9.84 1.64
N MET A 101 5.37 -9.18 2.27
CA MET A 101 5.62 -8.12 3.25
C MET A 101 6.25 -8.67 4.53
N GLN A 102 5.83 -9.84 5.02
CA GLN A 102 6.48 -10.47 6.17
C GLN A 102 7.94 -10.78 5.86
N ASP A 103 8.23 -11.37 4.70
CA ASP A 103 9.61 -11.65 4.26
C ASP A 103 10.44 -10.37 4.11
N PHE A 104 9.85 -9.28 3.64
CA PHE A 104 10.49 -7.97 3.51
C PHE A 104 10.85 -7.38 4.87
N ILE A 105 9.92 -7.39 5.82
CA ILE A 105 10.10 -6.87 7.18
C ILE A 105 11.17 -7.70 7.91
N ASP A 106 11.09 -9.02 7.86
CA ASP A 106 12.03 -9.94 8.53
C ASP A 106 13.47 -9.79 7.99
N SER A 107 13.60 -9.38 6.72
CA SER A 107 14.91 -9.16 6.11
C SER A 107 15.53 -7.81 6.45
N ASN A 108 14.77 -6.89 7.02
CA ASN A 108 15.17 -5.49 7.26
C ASN A 108 14.88 -5.05 8.70
N SER A 109 15.77 -5.38 9.64
CA SER A 109 15.60 -5.04 11.05
C SER A 109 15.41 -3.53 11.32
N GLY A 110 16.01 -2.67 10.47
CA GLY A 110 15.82 -1.22 10.53
C GLY A 110 14.39 -0.79 10.20
N ILE A 111 13.74 -1.42 9.22
CA ILE A 111 12.32 -1.21 8.89
C ILE A 111 11.46 -1.80 10.01
N ALA A 112 11.71 -3.06 10.41
CA ALA A 112 10.95 -3.77 11.43
C ALA A 112 10.86 -2.98 12.75
N SER A 113 11.96 -2.37 13.18
CA SER A 113 12.00 -1.59 14.43
C SER A 113 11.22 -0.28 14.41
N ARG A 114 10.82 0.20 13.22
CA ARG A 114 10.11 1.46 12.99
C ARG A 114 8.67 1.30 12.58
N ILE A 115 8.23 0.08 12.28
CA ILE A 115 6.82 -0.24 12.04
C ILE A 115 6.14 -0.35 13.39
N GLY A 116 5.22 0.58 13.69
CA GLY A 116 4.45 0.58 14.93
C GLY A 116 3.21 -0.30 14.86
N TYR A 117 2.60 -0.41 13.69
CA TYR A 117 1.33 -1.12 13.49
C TYR A 117 1.33 -1.90 12.18
N THR A 118 0.78 -3.09 12.22
CA THR A 118 0.49 -3.91 11.05
C THR A 118 -1.01 -4.13 10.96
N LEU A 119 -1.59 -3.86 9.78
CA LEU A 119 -2.99 -4.10 9.48
C LEU A 119 -3.06 -5.17 8.40
N GLU A 120 -3.69 -6.28 8.71
CA GLU A 120 -3.97 -7.34 7.76
C GLU A 120 -5.42 -7.24 7.28
N PHE A 121 -5.62 -7.34 5.97
CA PHE A 121 -6.92 -7.32 5.34
C PHE A 121 -7.21 -8.73 4.82
N GLU A 122 -8.19 -9.37 5.42
CA GLU A 122 -8.72 -10.65 4.95
C GLU A 122 -9.44 -10.47 3.60
N ASP A 123 -9.57 -11.57 2.86
CA ASP A 123 -10.38 -11.59 1.65
C ASP A 123 -11.85 -11.35 2.00
N TYR A 124 -12.53 -10.58 1.16
CA TYR A 124 -13.95 -10.34 1.32
C TYR A 124 -14.76 -11.64 1.27
N THR A 125 -15.79 -11.73 2.08
CA THR A 125 -16.82 -12.79 1.98
C THR A 125 -17.64 -12.60 0.71
N ASN A 126 -18.36 -13.65 0.28
CA ASN A 126 -19.23 -13.55 -0.90
C ASN A 126 -20.30 -12.46 -0.73
N ASP A 127 -20.84 -12.32 0.48
CA ASP A 127 -21.87 -11.30 0.75
C ASP A 127 -21.31 -9.88 0.70
N GLU A 128 -20.09 -9.67 1.19
CA GLU A 128 -19.39 -8.38 1.06
C GLU A 128 -19.08 -8.05 -0.40
N LEU A 129 -18.62 -9.03 -1.18
CA LEU A 129 -18.37 -8.84 -2.61
C LEU A 129 -19.66 -8.48 -3.37
N LYS A 130 -20.78 -9.15 -3.07
CA LYS A 130 -22.09 -8.81 -3.62
C LYS A 130 -22.52 -7.39 -3.22
N GLN A 131 -22.28 -6.97 -1.99
CA GLN A 131 -22.60 -5.63 -1.54
C GLN A 131 -21.72 -4.56 -2.21
N ILE A 132 -20.43 -4.84 -2.38
CA ILE A 132 -19.51 -3.96 -3.13
C ILE A 132 -19.99 -3.82 -4.56
N PHE A 133 -20.34 -4.93 -5.22
CA PHE A 133 -20.87 -4.91 -6.58
C PHE A 133 -22.14 -4.06 -6.69
N LYS A 134 -23.13 -4.26 -5.80
CA LYS A 134 -24.34 -3.44 -5.73
C LYS A 134 -24.01 -1.93 -5.65
N ASN A 135 -23.11 -1.58 -4.73
CA ASN A 135 -22.72 -0.18 -4.55
C ASN A 135 -22.05 0.41 -5.80
N MET A 136 -21.24 -0.38 -6.49
CA MET A 136 -20.59 0.06 -7.74
C MET A 136 -21.62 0.29 -8.85
N VAL A 137 -22.57 -0.61 -9.02
CA VAL A 137 -23.63 -0.51 -10.03
C VAL A 137 -24.50 0.73 -9.79
N VAL A 138 -24.94 0.93 -8.55
CA VAL A 138 -25.75 2.11 -8.18
C VAL A 138 -24.98 3.41 -8.40
N LYS A 139 -23.69 3.47 -8.01
CA LYS A 139 -22.85 4.64 -8.27
C LYS A 139 -22.65 4.93 -9.75
N SER A 140 -22.71 3.90 -10.59
CA SER A 140 -22.62 4.02 -12.06
C SER A 140 -23.94 4.37 -12.72
N GLY A 141 -25.01 4.57 -11.95
CA GLY A 141 -26.34 4.96 -12.44
C GLY A 141 -27.17 3.81 -13.02
N PHE A 142 -26.79 2.56 -12.75
CA PHE A 142 -27.52 1.37 -13.17
C PHE A 142 -28.42 0.84 -12.05
N THR A 143 -29.46 0.08 -12.44
CA THR A 143 -30.30 -0.71 -11.54
C THR A 143 -29.96 -2.19 -11.68
N LEU A 144 -30.04 -2.93 -10.58
CA LEU A 144 -29.83 -4.38 -10.57
C LEU A 144 -31.17 -5.09 -10.53
N GLU A 145 -31.35 -6.08 -11.40
CA GLU A 145 -32.41 -7.06 -11.31
C GLU A 145 -32.06 -8.14 -10.30
N GLU A 146 -33.06 -8.84 -9.72
CA GLU A 146 -32.82 -9.81 -8.64
C GLU A 146 -32.00 -11.00 -9.12
N ASP A 147 -32.21 -11.48 -10.35
CA ASP A 147 -31.49 -12.58 -10.97
C ASP A 147 -30.00 -12.25 -11.25
N ALA A 148 -29.66 -10.97 -11.45
CA ALA A 148 -28.27 -10.54 -11.63
C ALA A 148 -27.39 -10.86 -10.42
N LEU A 149 -27.95 -10.86 -9.21
CA LEU A 149 -27.19 -11.18 -8.00
C LEU A 149 -26.91 -12.68 -7.83
N GLU A 150 -27.78 -13.54 -8.34
CA GLU A 150 -27.55 -14.99 -8.37
C GLU A 150 -26.39 -15.31 -9.31
N GLU A 151 -26.35 -14.67 -10.47
CA GLU A 151 -25.26 -14.82 -11.43
C GLU A 151 -23.93 -14.29 -10.87
N VAL A 152 -23.93 -13.15 -10.16
CA VAL A 152 -22.76 -12.62 -9.47
C VAL A 152 -22.22 -13.60 -8.42
N ASP A 153 -23.12 -14.21 -7.63
CA ASP A 153 -22.72 -15.20 -6.62
C ASP A 153 -22.09 -16.45 -7.28
N ARG A 154 -22.65 -16.92 -8.39
CA ARG A 154 -22.08 -18.01 -9.18
C ARG A 154 -20.67 -17.66 -9.66
N LEU A 155 -20.48 -16.48 -10.27
CA LEU A 155 -19.19 -16.04 -10.78
C LEU A 155 -18.14 -15.85 -9.67
N ILE A 156 -18.54 -15.34 -8.49
CA ILE A 156 -17.67 -15.23 -7.33
C ILE A 156 -17.20 -16.63 -6.90
N ASN A 157 -18.11 -17.58 -6.76
CA ASN A 157 -17.79 -18.95 -6.33
C ASN A 157 -16.88 -19.67 -7.33
N GLU A 158 -17.09 -19.52 -8.62
CA GLU A 158 -16.25 -20.11 -9.67
C GLU A 158 -14.82 -19.56 -9.66
N ASN A 159 -14.66 -18.28 -9.35
CA ASN A 159 -13.36 -17.60 -9.43
C ASN A 159 -12.59 -17.55 -8.10
N ARG A 160 -13.26 -17.72 -6.95
CA ARG A 160 -12.66 -17.54 -5.62
C ARG A 160 -11.44 -18.42 -5.37
N ASN A 161 -11.41 -19.62 -5.91
CA ASN A 161 -10.32 -20.58 -5.75
C ASN A 161 -9.24 -20.45 -6.84
N THR A 162 -9.34 -19.47 -7.72
CA THR A 162 -8.33 -19.25 -8.75
C THR A 162 -7.13 -18.51 -8.17
N LYS A 163 -5.92 -18.86 -8.64
CA LYS A 163 -4.65 -18.33 -8.15
C LYS A 163 -4.52 -16.79 -8.26
N ASN A 164 -5.40 -16.15 -9.04
CA ASN A 164 -5.41 -14.72 -9.32
C ASN A 164 -6.72 -14.04 -8.92
N PHE A 165 -7.42 -14.57 -7.92
CA PHE A 165 -8.64 -13.94 -7.44
C PHE A 165 -8.32 -12.54 -6.87
N GLY A 166 -8.78 -11.51 -7.59
CA GLY A 166 -8.48 -10.11 -7.29
C GLY A 166 -9.45 -9.46 -6.29
N ASN A 167 -10.26 -10.24 -5.57
CA ASN A 167 -11.31 -9.73 -4.67
C ASN A 167 -12.26 -8.75 -5.39
N ALA A 168 -12.27 -7.50 -4.96
CA ALA A 168 -13.12 -6.43 -5.48
C ALA A 168 -12.44 -5.56 -6.55
N ARG A 169 -11.42 -6.09 -7.24
CA ARG A 169 -10.75 -5.40 -8.36
C ARG A 169 -11.46 -5.62 -9.67
#